data_db14a534c4f369aa962b65819130e022
#
_entry.id   db14a534c4f369aa962b65819130e022
#
_cell.length_a   1.000
_cell.length_b   1.000
_cell.length_c   1.000
_cell.angle_alpha   90.00
_cell.angle_beta   90.00
_cell.angle_gamma   90.00
#
_symmetry.space_group_name_H-M   'P 1'
#
loop_
_entity.id
_entity.type
_entity.pdbx_description
1 polymer ?
#
loop_
_entity_poly.entity_id
_entity_poly.type
_entity_poly.pdbx_seq_one_letter_code
_entity_poly.pdbx_strand_id
1 'polypeptide(L)'
;MGLYKQFLTKISGNAFVQRLLAAQARDMNHAMGIGTSGDFSNDGEFIVFDLIRKSCQPPYCIFDVGSNKGQFLAYALNDMKQTDYDIHCFEPSQETFRMLTSNSPSNNRVTLNNLGLGKESCEAVLHYSEDGDEGASLTKRDLRHYGINTNHSETVRLTTLDEYCLTHHIEHIHLLKLDIEGHELDALSGAKKMIIGNQIDIILFEFGGCNIDTRRFFRDFWHFFENTPMDLFRATPSGYLIKMEKYKEEHEQFCYSNFVALRKI
;
A
#
# COMPACT_ATOMS: atom_id res chain seq x y z
N MET A 1 13.26 -12.32 33.97
CA MET A 1 13.03 -10.95 33.44
C MET A 1 14.35 -10.19 33.51
N GLY A 2 14.86 -9.65 32.40
CA GLY A 2 16.19 -9.03 32.38
C GLY A 2 16.27 -7.78 33.28
N LEU A 3 17.48 -7.49 33.82
CA LEU A 3 17.74 -6.35 34.70
C LEU A 3 17.27 -5.00 34.11
N TYR A 4 17.40 -4.83 32.80
CA TYR A 4 16.92 -3.65 32.06
C TYR A 4 15.39 -3.48 32.17
N LYS A 5 14.61 -4.54 32.00
CA LYS A 5 13.15 -4.50 32.14
C LYS A 5 12.72 -4.14 33.58
N GLN A 6 13.42 -4.68 34.59
CA GLN A 6 13.18 -4.34 35.98
C GLN A 6 13.47 -2.87 36.31
N PHE A 7 14.59 -2.36 35.75
CA PHE A 7 14.97 -0.94 35.87
C PHE A 7 13.89 -0.04 35.25
N LEU A 8 13.51 -0.28 33.98
CA LEU A 8 12.46 0.49 33.31
C LEU A 8 11.15 0.48 34.11
N THR A 9 10.72 -0.68 34.61
CA THR A 9 9.49 -0.80 35.45
C THR A 9 9.58 0.09 36.68
N LYS A 10 10.74 0.17 37.33
CA LYS A 10 10.94 0.99 38.53
C LYS A 10 10.83 2.50 38.28
N ILE A 11 11.36 2.99 37.14
CA ILE A 11 11.43 4.43 36.83
C ILE A 11 10.18 4.93 36.09
N SER A 12 9.37 4.03 35.52
CA SER A 12 8.24 4.39 34.63
C SER A 12 7.00 4.96 35.34
N GLY A 13 7.01 5.06 36.66
CA GLY A 13 5.85 5.47 37.51
C GLY A 13 5.54 6.98 37.51
N ASN A 14 5.99 7.76 36.50
CA ASN A 14 5.69 9.18 36.42
C ASN A 14 5.52 9.68 34.99
N ALA A 15 4.78 10.78 34.81
CA ALA A 15 4.41 11.31 33.50
C ALA A 15 5.62 11.74 32.64
N PHE A 16 6.69 12.23 33.23
CA PHE A 16 7.88 12.68 32.50
C PHE A 16 8.58 11.48 31.85
N VAL A 17 8.84 10.42 32.64
CA VAL A 17 9.46 9.21 32.09
C VAL A 17 8.57 8.53 31.07
N GLN A 18 7.24 8.51 31.28
CA GLN A 18 6.32 7.95 30.29
C GLN A 18 6.38 8.70 28.94
N ARG A 19 6.52 10.04 28.95
CA ARG A 19 6.69 10.82 27.71
C ARG A 19 7.99 10.47 26.99
N LEU A 20 9.09 10.32 27.74
CA LEU A 20 10.39 9.91 27.15
C LEU A 20 10.31 8.51 26.53
N LEU A 21 9.72 7.55 27.26
CA LEU A 21 9.55 6.18 26.77
C LEU A 21 8.67 6.14 25.52
N ALA A 22 7.59 6.92 25.50
CA ALA A 22 6.71 7.01 24.33
C ALA A 22 7.42 7.63 23.12
N ALA A 23 8.28 8.64 23.33
CA ALA A 23 9.09 9.21 22.24
C ALA A 23 10.07 8.18 21.67
N GLN A 24 10.84 7.52 22.56
CA GLN A 24 11.79 6.47 22.13
C GLN A 24 11.08 5.30 21.43
N ALA A 25 9.89 4.89 21.92
CA ALA A 25 9.12 3.83 21.28
C ALA A 25 8.68 4.22 19.88
N ARG A 26 8.27 5.48 19.65
CA ARG A 26 7.94 5.99 18.30
C ARG A 26 9.15 5.96 17.37
N ASP A 27 10.32 6.44 17.84
CA ASP A 27 11.53 6.45 17.03
C ASP A 27 11.98 5.03 16.66
N MET A 28 11.90 4.09 17.62
CA MET A 28 12.20 2.68 17.37
C MET A 28 11.19 2.04 16.42
N ASN A 29 9.90 2.32 16.59
CA ASN A 29 8.85 1.85 15.69
C ASN A 29 9.08 2.36 14.26
N HIS A 30 9.37 3.66 14.10
CA HIS A 30 9.69 4.26 12.80
C HIS A 30 10.88 3.53 12.13
N ALA A 31 11.97 3.32 12.86
CA ALA A 31 13.14 2.58 12.35
C ALA A 31 12.81 1.13 11.95
N MET A 32 11.77 0.53 12.54
CA MET A 32 11.26 -0.79 12.19
C MET A 32 10.20 -0.77 11.06
N GLY A 33 9.89 0.39 10.48
CA GLY A 33 8.87 0.54 9.44
C GLY A 33 7.45 0.57 9.98
N ILE A 34 7.24 1.11 11.19
CA ILE A 34 5.93 1.24 11.85
C ILE A 34 5.70 2.73 12.14
N GLY A 35 4.61 3.30 11.63
CA GLY A 35 4.32 4.73 11.77
C GLY A 35 5.28 5.60 10.95
N THR A 36 5.70 5.12 9.79
CA THR A 36 6.44 5.92 8.81
C THR A 36 5.50 6.97 8.21
N SER A 37 6.03 8.08 7.76
CA SER A 37 5.23 9.09 7.05
C SER A 37 5.09 8.66 5.60
N GLY A 38 3.96 8.88 4.94
CA GLY A 38 3.76 8.58 3.51
C GLY A 38 4.67 9.39 2.55
N ASP A 39 5.91 9.63 2.91
CA ASP A 39 6.93 10.20 2.04
C ASP A 39 7.72 9.05 1.43
N PHE A 40 7.47 8.78 0.17
CA PHE A 40 8.07 7.71 -0.63
C PHE A 40 9.60 7.57 -0.45
N SER A 41 10.30 8.67 -0.24
CA SER A 41 11.76 8.65 -0.05
C SER A 41 12.20 8.11 1.32
N ASN A 42 11.29 8.07 2.32
CA ASN A 42 11.61 7.82 3.72
C ASN A 42 10.75 6.71 4.37
N ASP A 43 9.85 6.08 3.65
CA ASP A 43 8.93 5.05 4.16
C ASP A 43 9.28 3.62 3.75
N GLY A 44 10.30 3.48 2.89
CA GLY A 44 10.81 2.18 2.41
C GLY A 44 10.12 1.66 1.16
N GLU A 45 9.15 2.36 0.57
CA GLU A 45 8.50 1.94 -0.68
C GLU A 45 9.46 1.81 -1.85
N PHE A 46 10.50 2.65 -1.92
CA PHE A 46 11.50 2.66 -2.99
C PHE A 46 12.18 1.30 -3.21
N ILE A 47 12.19 0.43 -2.19
CA ILE A 47 12.82 -0.91 -2.28
C ILE A 47 12.25 -1.76 -3.42
N VAL A 48 10.99 -1.54 -3.81
CA VAL A 48 10.33 -2.34 -4.85
C VAL A 48 11.04 -2.22 -6.19
N PHE A 49 11.64 -1.08 -6.52
CA PHE A 49 12.40 -0.89 -7.75
C PHE A 49 13.72 -1.68 -7.74
N ASP A 50 14.39 -1.75 -6.57
CA ASP A 50 15.56 -2.60 -6.41
C ASP A 50 15.20 -4.09 -6.48
N LEU A 51 14.05 -4.48 -5.93
CA LEU A 51 13.56 -5.86 -5.99
C LEU A 51 13.23 -6.26 -7.43
N ILE A 52 12.53 -5.42 -8.20
CA ILE A 52 12.24 -5.67 -9.61
C ILE A 52 13.54 -5.91 -10.38
N ARG A 53 14.52 -5.02 -10.26
CA ARG A 53 15.81 -5.14 -10.97
C ARG A 53 16.60 -6.37 -10.58
N LYS A 54 16.49 -6.84 -9.33
CA LYS A 54 17.21 -8.02 -8.84
C LYS A 54 16.55 -9.34 -9.22
N SER A 55 15.23 -9.38 -9.28
CA SER A 55 14.46 -10.63 -9.42
C SER A 55 13.72 -10.80 -10.74
N CYS A 56 13.56 -9.74 -11.52
CA CYS A 56 12.79 -9.74 -12.77
C CYS A 56 13.64 -9.30 -13.97
N GLN A 57 13.12 -9.55 -15.18
CA GLN A 57 13.70 -9.07 -16.43
C GLN A 57 12.71 -8.15 -17.15
N PRO A 58 13.19 -7.08 -17.81
CA PRO A 58 12.32 -6.23 -18.61
C PRO A 58 11.78 -6.98 -19.86
N PRO A 59 10.66 -6.55 -20.47
CA PRO A 59 9.89 -5.37 -20.09
C PRO A 59 9.11 -5.55 -18.78
N TYR A 60 9.14 -4.55 -17.92
CA TYR A 60 8.44 -4.60 -16.63
C TYR A 60 6.98 -4.19 -16.78
N CYS A 61 6.05 -4.97 -16.27
CA CYS A 61 4.64 -4.60 -16.12
C CYS A 61 4.39 -4.15 -14.66
N ILE A 62 3.99 -2.90 -14.47
CA ILE A 62 3.83 -2.25 -13.17
C ILE A 62 2.40 -1.75 -13.05
N PHE A 63 1.74 -2.07 -11.95
CA PHE A 63 0.41 -1.57 -11.59
C PHE A 63 0.52 -0.64 -10.40
N ASP A 64 0.06 0.61 -10.57
CA ASP A 64 -0.05 1.63 -9.54
C ASP A 64 -1.54 1.85 -9.24
N VAL A 65 -2.03 1.27 -8.17
CA VAL A 65 -3.44 1.29 -7.78
C VAL A 65 -3.63 2.25 -6.62
N GLY A 66 -4.47 3.28 -6.83
CA GLY A 66 -4.50 4.48 -6.02
C GLY A 66 -3.43 5.46 -6.47
N SER A 67 -3.37 5.73 -7.79
CA SER A 67 -2.31 6.58 -8.37
C SER A 67 -2.40 8.03 -7.94
N ASN A 68 -3.52 8.45 -7.38
CA ASN A 68 -3.80 9.81 -6.96
C ASN A 68 -3.37 10.83 -8.04
N LYS A 69 -2.54 11.82 -7.70
CA LYS A 69 -2.03 12.84 -8.63
C LYS A 69 -0.80 12.39 -9.44
N GLY A 70 -0.35 11.13 -9.27
CA GLY A 70 0.75 10.52 -10.01
C GLY A 70 2.12 10.60 -9.34
N GLN A 71 2.16 10.69 -8.00
CA GLN A 71 3.43 10.76 -7.26
C GLN A 71 4.28 9.51 -7.49
N PHE A 72 3.70 8.31 -7.29
CA PHE A 72 4.40 7.06 -7.56
C PHE A 72 4.77 6.90 -9.03
N LEU A 73 3.87 7.26 -9.95
CA LEU A 73 4.15 7.24 -11.39
C LEU A 73 5.39 8.09 -11.72
N ALA A 74 5.51 9.29 -11.16
CA ALA A 74 6.65 10.17 -11.40
C ALA A 74 7.98 9.53 -10.93
N TYR A 75 7.97 8.85 -9.76
CA TYR A 75 9.11 8.07 -9.28
C TYR A 75 9.44 6.90 -10.20
N ALA A 76 8.44 6.11 -10.58
CA ALA A 76 8.61 4.96 -11.47
C ALA A 76 9.22 5.37 -12.80
N LEU A 77 8.70 6.44 -13.42
CA LEU A 77 9.22 6.96 -14.69
C LEU A 77 10.68 7.46 -14.57
N ASN A 78 11.02 8.07 -13.44
CA ASN A 78 12.40 8.51 -13.19
C ASN A 78 13.35 7.33 -13.00
N ASP A 79 12.93 6.31 -12.26
CA ASP A 79 13.75 5.12 -11.96
C ASP A 79 13.94 4.23 -13.20
N MET A 80 12.88 4.10 -14.04
CA MET A 80 12.84 3.22 -15.21
C MET A 80 13.32 3.86 -16.52
N LYS A 81 13.94 5.05 -16.48
CA LYS A 81 14.34 5.83 -17.68
C LYS A 81 15.12 5.04 -18.73
N GLN A 82 15.90 4.02 -18.34
CA GLN A 82 16.77 3.23 -19.21
C GLN A 82 16.28 1.78 -19.36
N THR A 83 15.08 1.48 -18.93
CA THR A 83 14.49 0.14 -18.98
C THR A 83 13.21 0.14 -19.80
N ASP A 84 12.82 -1.03 -20.28
CA ASP A 84 11.55 -1.23 -20.97
C ASP A 84 10.44 -1.58 -19.95
N TYR A 85 9.30 -0.88 -20.02
CA TYR A 85 8.22 -1.03 -19.05
C TYR A 85 6.85 -0.72 -19.67
N ASP A 86 5.79 -1.25 -19.04
CA ASP A 86 4.40 -0.81 -19.20
C ASP A 86 3.83 -0.54 -17.80
N ILE A 87 3.30 0.68 -17.59
CA ILE A 87 2.72 1.08 -16.30
C ILE A 87 1.21 1.30 -16.46
N HIS A 88 0.43 0.64 -15.62
CA HIS A 88 -1.03 0.81 -15.55
C HIS A 88 -1.38 1.52 -14.24
N CYS A 89 -1.89 2.75 -14.34
CA CYS A 89 -2.32 3.58 -13.23
C CYS A 89 -3.84 3.50 -13.06
N PHE A 90 -4.30 3.40 -11.82
CA PHE A 90 -5.73 3.34 -11.48
C PHE A 90 -6.07 4.41 -10.46
N GLU A 91 -6.98 5.29 -10.84
CA GLU A 91 -7.52 6.34 -9.98
C GLU A 91 -9.03 6.46 -10.21
N PRO A 92 -9.87 6.07 -9.23
CA PRO A 92 -11.32 6.05 -9.41
C PRO A 92 -11.97 7.44 -9.36
N SER A 93 -11.45 8.38 -8.56
CA SER A 93 -12.00 9.74 -8.45
C SER A 93 -11.88 10.50 -9.77
N GLN A 94 -12.96 11.08 -10.23
CA GLN A 94 -12.98 11.77 -11.51
C GLN A 94 -12.08 12.99 -11.53
N GLU A 95 -12.10 13.80 -10.48
CA GLU A 95 -11.30 15.02 -10.43
C GLU A 95 -9.82 14.71 -10.17
N THR A 96 -9.51 13.78 -9.28
CA THR A 96 -8.14 13.32 -9.03
C THR A 96 -7.54 12.68 -10.29
N PHE A 97 -8.34 11.92 -11.04
CA PHE A 97 -7.93 11.37 -12.34
C PHE A 97 -7.62 12.44 -13.39
N ARG A 98 -8.34 13.56 -13.41
CA ARG A 98 -7.99 14.71 -14.26
C ARG A 98 -6.63 15.30 -13.87
N MET A 99 -6.38 15.44 -12.56
CA MET A 99 -5.08 15.89 -12.05
C MET A 99 -3.96 14.89 -12.44
N LEU A 100 -4.18 13.60 -12.25
CA LEU A 100 -3.27 12.53 -12.69
C LEU A 100 -2.95 12.68 -14.19
N THR A 101 -3.98 12.84 -15.02
CA THR A 101 -3.82 12.97 -16.47
C THR A 101 -3.00 14.22 -16.84
N SER A 102 -3.25 15.33 -16.13
CA SER A 102 -2.52 16.59 -16.37
C SER A 102 -1.05 16.52 -15.95
N ASN A 103 -0.76 15.75 -14.90
CA ASN A 103 0.60 15.59 -14.36
C ASN A 103 1.41 14.52 -15.10
N SER A 104 0.73 13.63 -15.82
CA SER A 104 1.38 12.51 -16.51
C SER A 104 1.96 12.97 -17.85
N PRO A 105 3.19 12.59 -18.18
CA PRO A 105 3.75 12.88 -19.49
C PRO A 105 3.01 12.08 -20.59
N SER A 106 2.97 12.64 -21.80
CA SER A 106 2.50 11.88 -22.96
C SER A 106 3.48 10.72 -23.23
N ASN A 107 3.07 9.53 -22.85
CA ASN A 107 3.90 8.31 -22.92
C ASN A 107 3.01 7.11 -23.24
N ASN A 108 3.25 6.45 -24.37
CA ASN A 108 2.49 5.29 -24.82
C ASN A 108 2.72 4.02 -23.98
N ARG A 109 3.67 4.06 -23.04
CA ARG A 109 3.95 3.00 -22.07
C ARG A 109 3.22 3.23 -20.72
N VAL A 110 2.41 4.27 -20.62
CA VAL A 110 1.61 4.57 -19.43
C VAL A 110 0.14 4.55 -19.82
N THR A 111 -0.61 3.67 -19.18
CA THR A 111 -2.07 3.56 -19.33
C THR A 111 -2.73 4.10 -18.08
N LEU A 112 -3.53 5.17 -18.24
CA LEU A 112 -4.29 5.78 -17.15
C LEU A 112 -5.74 5.27 -17.17
N ASN A 113 -6.23 4.77 -16.03
CA ASN A 113 -7.56 4.20 -15.89
C ASN A 113 -8.36 4.98 -14.84
N ASN A 114 -9.47 5.63 -15.24
CA ASN A 114 -10.44 6.18 -14.28
C ASN A 114 -11.32 5.06 -13.73
N LEU A 115 -10.72 4.24 -12.88
CA LEU A 115 -11.25 2.98 -12.39
C LEU A 115 -10.55 2.60 -11.08
N GLY A 116 -11.27 2.04 -10.12
CA GLY A 116 -10.67 1.43 -8.94
C GLY A 116 -10.58 -0.09 -9.07
N LEU A 117 -9.72 -0.72 -8.26
CA LEU A 117 -9.68 -2.17 -8.11
C LEU A 117 -10.35 -2.61 -6.81
N GLY A 118 -11.14 -3.68 -6.89
CA GLY A 118 -11.86 -4.24 -5.75
C GLY A 118 -12.05 -5.75 -5.88
N LYS A 119 -12.83 -6.33 -4.97
CA LYS A 119 -13.12 -7.78 -4.97
C LYS A 119 -14.08 -8.22 -6.08
N GLU A 120 -14.87 -7.29 -6.64
CA GLU A 120 -15.86 -7.52 -7.67
C GLU A 120 -16.03 -6.27 -8.53
N SER A 121 -16.51 -6.44 -9.77
CA SER A 121 -16.83 -5.35 -10.67
C SER A 121 -18.19 -4.75 -10.32
N CYS A 122 -18.20 -3.49 -9.89
CA CYS A 122 -19.42 -2.80 -9.45
C CYS A 122 -19.25 -1.27 -9.49
N GLU A 123 -20.32 -0.56 -9.22
CA GLU A 123 -20.27 0.84 -8.79
C GLU A 123 -20.18 0.91 -7.27
N ALA A 124 -19.39 1.87 -6.75
CA ALA A 124 -19.20 2.10 -5.34
C ALA A 124 -19.22 3.60 -5.04
N VAL A 125 -19.37 3.97 -3.78
CA VAL A 125 -19.31 5.37 -3.33
C VAL A 125 -17.93 5.62 -2.74
N LEU A 126 -17.20 6.58 -3.32
CA LEU A 126 -15.94 7.10 -2.80
C LEU A 126 -16.23 8.32 -1.93
N HIS A 127 -15.65 8.35 -0.72
CA HIS A 127 -15.77 9.47 0.23
C HIS A 127 -14.45 10.21 0.32
N TYR A 128 -14.49 11.55 0.35
CA TYR A 128 -13.31 12.41 0.40
C TYR A 128 -13.57 13.73 1.12
N SER A 129 -12.54 14.46 1.49
CA SER A 129 -12.63 15.77 2.16
C SER A 129 -12.59 16.93 1.19
N GLU A 130 -11.77 16.82 0.13
CA GLU A 130 -11.59 17.82 -0.92
C GLU A 130 -11.10 17.15 -2.21
N ASP A 131 -11.16 17.87 -3.32
CA ASP A 131 -10.66 17.37 -4.60
C ASP A 131 -9.15 17.10 -4.55
N GLY A 132 -8.75 15.88 -4.97
CA GLY A 132 -7.37 15.43 -4.87
C GLY A 132 -6.94 14.98 -3.47
N ASP A 133 -7.91 14.63 -2.61
CA ASP A 133 -7.67 14.07 -1.28
C ASP A 133 -6.89 12.75 -1.38
N GLU A 134 -5.73 12.69 -0.72
CA GLU A 134 -4.92 11.47 -0.65
C GLU A 134 -5.56 10.41 0.26
N GLY A 135 -6.44 10.83 1.18
CA GLY A 135 -7.18 9.95 2.09
C GLY A 135 -8.56 9.52 1.60
N ALA A 136 -8.88 9.71 0.30
CA ALA A 136 -10.15 9.29 -0.28
C ALA A 136 -10.33 7.77 -0.19
N SER A 137 -11.48 7.31 0.32
CA SER A 137 -11.73 5.88 0.57
C SER A 137 -13.16 5.47 0.23
N LEU A 138 -13.36 4.22 -0.15
CA LEU A 138 -14.70 3.63 -0.33
C LEU A 138 -15.44 3.48 1.01
N THR A 139 -14.74 3.53 2.13
CA THR A 139 -15.34 3.59 3.48
C THR A 139 -15.28 5.02 4.00
N LYS A 140 -16.41 5.55 4.47
CA LYS A 140 -16.43 6.87 5.10
C LYS A 140 -15.61 6.84 6.38
N ARG A 141 -14.41 7.45 6.36
CA ARG A 141 -13.46 7.48 7.47
C ARG A 141 -13.87 8.51 8.52
N ASP A 142 -13.62 8.20 9.80
CA ASP A 142 -13.76 9.16 10.90
C ASP A 142 -12.42 9.84 11.20
N LEU A 143 -12.13 10.93 10.48
CA LEU A 143 -10.88 11.69 10.60
C LEU A 143 -11.03 12.97 11.44
N ARG A 144 -12.10 13.10 12.25
CA ARG A 144 -12.37 14.28 13.08
C ARG A 144 -11.25 14.59 14.07
N HIS A 145 -10.53 13.58 14.54
CA HIS A 145 -9.36 13.73 15.42
C HIS A 145 -8.14 14.40 14.73
N TYR A 146 -8.11 14.43 13.40
CA TYR A 146 -7.18 15.22 12.60
C TYR A 146 -7.78 16.56 12.13
N GLY A 147 -9.03 16.88 12.50
CA GLY A 147 -9.75 18.06 12.03
C GLY A 147 -10.25 17.95 10.59
N ILE A 148 -10.24 16.75 10.01
CA ILE A 148 -10.65 16.48 8.62
C ILE A 148 -12.09 15.96 8.62
N ASN A 149 -12.92 16.50 7.71
CA ASN A 149 -14.30 16.06 7.51
C ASN A 149 -14.47 15.51 6.10
N THR A 150 -14.77 14.23 5.97
CA THR A 150 -15.06 13.54 4.70
C THR A 150 -16.53 13.75 4.31
N ASN A 151 -16.86 14.97 3.87
CA ASN A 151 -18.25 15.37 3.59
C ASN A 151 -18.64 15.25 2.12
N HIS A 152 -17.68 15.00 1.24
CA HIS A 152 -17.92 14.81 -0.18
C HIS A 152 -18.00 13.33 -0.54
N SER A 153 -18.69 13.02 -1.61
CA SER A 153 -18.72 11.67 -2.15
C SER A 153 -19.08 11.71 -3.64
N GLU A 154 -18.59 10.72 -4.37
CA GLU A 154 -18.91 10.49 -5.77
C GLU A 154 -19.10 8.99 -6.03
N THR A 155 -19.83 8.65 -7.10
CA THR A 155 -19.94 7.26 -7.55
C THR A 155 -18.79 6.93 -8.49
N VAL A 156 -18.08 5.87 -8.20
CA VAL A 156 -16.92 5.40 -8.96
C VAL A 156 -17.11 3.97 -9.44
N ARG A 157 -16.41 3.60 -10.49
CA ARG A 157 -16.44 2.23 -11.03
C ARG A 157 -15.27 1.42 -10.49
N LEU A 158 -15.55 0.18 -10.12
CA LEU A 158 -14.56 -0.81 -9.71
C LEU A 158 -14.55 -1.98 -10.69
N THR A 159 -13.39 -2.59 -10.84
CA THR A 159 -13.22 -3.91 -11.48
C THR A 159 -12.31 -4.79 -10.64
N THR A 160 -12.21 -6.07 -10.96
CA THR A 160 -11.20 -6.94 -10.35
C THR A 160 -9.91 -6.88 -11.17
N LEU A 161 -8.75 -7.07 -10.51
CA LEU A 161 -7.48 -7.16 -11.22
C LEU A 161 -7.47 -8.34 -12.19
N ASP A 162 -8.04 -9.48 -11.80
CA ASP A 162 -8.16 -10.66 -12.64
C ASP A 162 -8.92 -10.38 -13.95
N GLU A 163 -10.05 -9.63 -13.86
CA GLU A 163 -10.86 -9.27 -15.04
C GLU A 163 -10.15 -8.23 -15.92
N TYR A 164 -9.50 -7.25 -15.31
CA TYR A 164 -8.73 -6.25 -16.04
C TYR A 164 -7.60 -6.91 -16.83
N CYS A 165 -6.81 -7.79 -16.20
CA CYS A 165 -5.72 -8.50 -16.87
C CYS A 165 -6.22 -9.39 -18.01
N LEU A 166 -7.34 -10.10 -17.81
CA LEU A 166 -7.95 -10.91 -18.87
C LEU A 166 -8.37 -10.04 -20.07
N THR A 167 -9.02 -8.90 -19.81
CA THR A 167 -9.53 -8.00 -20.86
C THR A 167 -8.40 -7.34 -21.65
N HIS A 168 -7.28 -7.02 -20.99
CA HIS A 168 -6.13 -6.35 -21.61
C HIS A 168 -5.01 -7.30 -22.03
N HIS A 169 -5.23 -8.62 -21.94
CA HIS A 169 -4.25 -9.66 -22.31
C HIS A 169 -2.93 -9.54 -21.53
N ILE A 170 -3.02 -9.19 -20.24
CA ILE A 170 -1.85 -9.09 -19.36
C ILE A 170 -1.67 -10.43 -18.66
N GLU A 171 -0.58 -11.11 -18.97
CA GLU A 171 -0.29 -12.44 -18.46
C GLU A 171 0.59 -12.43 -17.21
N HIS A 172 1.33 -11.32 -16.98
CA HIS A 172 2.26 -11.22 -15.88
C HIS A 172 2.41 -9.78 -15.37
N ILE A 173 2.49 -9.62 -14.04
CA ILE A 173 2.72 -8.34 -13.34
C ILE A 173 4.00 -8.47 -12.51
N HIS A 174 4.97 -7.59 -12.73
CA HIS A 174 6.21 -7.58 -11.95
C HIS A 174 6.06 -6.84 -10.63
N LEU A 175 5.25 -5.76 -10.60
CA LEU A 175 4.91 -5.01 -9.39
C LEU A 175 3.43 -4.63 -9.39
N LEU A 176 2.74 -4.99 -8.32
CA LEU A 176 1.41 -4.49 -7.97
C LEU A 176 1.54 -3.63 -6.71
N LYS A 177 1.42 -2.29 -6.84
CA LYS A 177 1.28 -1.37 -5.71
C LYS A 177 -0.22 -1.18 -5.41
N LEU A 178 -0.59 -1.32 -4.16
CA LEU A 178 -1.93 -1.06 -3.63
C LEU A 178 -1.85 -0.01 -2.52
N ASP A 179 -2.44 1.15 -2.77
CA ASP A 179 -2.53 2.27 -1.86
C ASP A 179 -3.92 2.88 -2.02
N ILE A 180 -4.91 2.23 -1.43
CA ILE A 180 -6.34 2.46 -1.65
C ILE A 180 -7.13 2.60 -0.35
N GLU A 181 -6.44 3.10 0.66
CA GLU A 181 -7.02 3.61 1.89
C GLU A 181 -7.97 2.61 2.59
N GLY A 182 -7.43 1.37 2.80
CA GLY A 182 -8.05 0.32 3.61
C GLY A 182 -8.84 -0.72 2.81
N HIS A 183 -8.81 -0.67 1.47
CA HIS A 183 -9.45 -1.65 0.58
C HIS A 183 -8.47 -2.57 -0.14
N GLU A 184 -7.20 -2.60 0.30
CA GLU A 184 -6.12 -3.42 -0.27
C GLU A 184 -6.50 -4.91 -0.27
N LEU A 185 -7.09 -5.40 0.82
CA LEU A 185 -7.52 -6.80 0.92
C LEU A 185 -8.66 -7.15 -0.05
N ASP A 186 -9.53 -6.17 -0.37
CA ASP A 186 -10.58 -6.36 -1.37
C ASP A 186 -9.96 -6.43 -2.78
N ALA A 187 -8.99 -5.55 -3.11
CA ALA A 187 -8.25 -5.61 -4.37
C ALA A 187 -7.42 -6.91 -4.50
N LEU A 188 -6.75 -7.35 -3.43
CA LEU A 188 -6.05 -8.64 -3.38
C LEU A 188 -7.00 -9.81 -3.61
N SER A 189 -8.21 -9.75 -3.08
CA SER A 189 -9.25 -10.77 -3.32
C SER A 189 -9.68 -10.82 -4.78
N GLY A 190 -9.72 -9.66 -5.47
CA GLY A 190 -9.99 -9.55 -6.91
C GLY A 190 -8.79 -9.91 -7.81
N ALA A 191 -7.61 -10.13 -7.22
CA ALA A 191 -6.37 -10.53 -7.88
C ALA A 191 -6.04 -12.02 -7.68
N LYS A 192 -6.95 -12.78 -7.08
CA LYS A 192 -6.65 -14.12 -6.54
C LYS A 192 -6.15 -15.10 -7.60
N LYS A 193 -6.69 -15.06 -8.82
CA LYS A 193 -6.25 -15.97 -9.90
C LYS A 193 -4.83 -15.66 -10.33
N MET A 194 -4.49 -14.39 -10.54
CA MET A 194 -3.15 -13.94 -10.88
C MET A 194 -2.14 -14.31 -9.79
N ILE A 195 -2.49 -14.11 -8.50
CA ILE A 195 -1.61 -14.44 -7.36
C ILE A 195 -1.37 -15.95 -7.28
N ILE A 196 -2.43 -16.78 -7.27
CA ILE A 196 -2.30 -18.25 -7.16
C ILE A 196 -1.64 -18.84 -8.42
N GLY A 197 -1.87 -18.22 -9.58
CA GLY A 197 -1.24 -18.57 -10.85
C GLY A 197 0.26 -18.23 -10.96
N ASN A 198 0.88 -17.68 -9.90
CA ASN A 198 2.27 -17.18 -9.91
C ASN A 198 2.52 -16.09 -10.98
N GLN A 199 1.51 -15.30 -11.29
CA GLN A 199 1.55 -14.26 -12.32
C GLN A 199 1.85 -12.87 -11.76
N ILE A 200 2.13 -12.75 -10.45
CA ILE A 200 2.57 -11.52 -9.80
C ILE A 200 3.86 -11.79 -9.03
N ASP A 201 4.90 -11.02 -9.27
CA ASP A 201 6.20 -11.20 -8.60
C ASP A 201 6.26 -10.47 -7.27
N ILE A 202 5.84 -9.20 -7.24
CA ILE A 202 5.96 -8.31 -6.08
C ILE A 202 4.62 -7.60 -5.86
N ILE A 203 4.13 -7.63 -4.63
CA ILE A 203 2.98 -6.84 -4.20
C ILE A 203 3.45 -5.90 -3.08
N LEU A 204 3.24 -4.61 -3.24
CA LEU A 204 3.43 -3.59 -2.22
C LEU A 204 2.05 -3.12 -1.75
N PHE A 205 1.81 -3.09 -0.45
CA PHE A 205 0.56 -2.59 0.10
C PHE A 205 0.76 -1.94 1.46
N GLU A 206 -0.15 -1.02 1.79
CA GLU A 206 -0.20 -0.34 3.08
C GLU A 206 -1.12 -1.07 4.07
N PHE A 207 -0.72 -1.06 5.35
CA PHE A 207 -1.58 -1.35 6.49
C PHE A 207 -1.44 -0.24 7.52
N GLY A 208 -2.57 0.37 7.93
CA GLY A 208 -2.50 1.54 8.80
C GLY A 208 -3.84 1.97 9.38
N GLY A 209 -3.95 3.29 9.63
CA GLY A 209 -5.11 3.90 10.27
C GLY A 209 -6.42 3.73 9.49
N CYS A 210 -6.37 3.63 8.15
CA CYS A 210 -7.53 3.37 7.30
C CYS A 210 -8.20 2.02 7.64
N ASN A 211 -7.43 1.05 8.09
CA ASN A 211 -7.93 -0.28 8.43
C ASN A 211 -8.76 -0.29 9.72
N ILE A 212 -8.70 0.75 10.55
CA ILE A 212 -9.60 0.92 11.70
C ILE A 212 -11.04 1.14 11.21
N ASP A 213 -11.23 2.02 10.22
CA ASP A 213 -12.55 2.36 9.68
C ASP A 213 -13.13 1.21 8.85
N THR A 214 -12.31 0.52 8.05
CA THR A 214 -12.71 -0.64 7.25
C THR A 214 -12.84 -1.93 8.08
N ARG A 215 -12.41 -1.91 9.36
CA ARG A 215 -12.41 -3.06 10.29
C ARG A 215 -11.65 -4.26 9.73
N ARG A 216 -10.55 -3.99 9.02
CA ARG A 216 -9.60 -4.99 8.54
C ARG A 216 -8.43 -5.07 9.51
N PHE A 217 -8.08 -6.28 9.92
CA PHE A 217 -6.95 -6.54 10.81
C PHE A 217 -5.76 -7.04 9.99
N PHE A 218 -4.55 -6.84 10.49
CA PHE A 218 -3.38 -7.41 9.84
C PHE A 218 -3.48 -8.95 9.74
N ARG A 219 -4.16 -9.58 10.70
CA ARG A 219 -4.47 -11.00 10.68
C ARG A 219 -5.23 -11.43 9.42
N ASP A 220 -6.09 -10.58 8.86
CA ASP A 220 -6.85 -10.90 7.64
C ASP A 220 -5.91 -10.94 6.43
N PHE A 221 -4.94 -10.03 6.35
CA PHE A 221 -3.87 -10.06 5.35
C PHE A 221 -2.97 -11.28 5.55
N TRP A 222 -2.59 -11.60 6.78
CA TRP A 222 -1.82 -12.80 7.09
C TRP A 222 -2.52 -14.04 6.58
N HIS A 223 -3.79 -14.26 6.90
CA HIS A 223 -4.58 -15.41 6.44
C HIS A 223 -4.78 -15.44 4.94
N PHE A 224 -4.81 -14.28 4.28
CA PHE A 224 -4.83 -14.22 2.83
C PHE A 224 -3.51 -14.77 2.26
N PHE A 225 -2.37 -14.25 2.70
CA PHE A 225 -1.06 -14.60 2.14
C PHE A 225 -0.56 -15.99 2.54
N GLU A 226 -0.89 -16.52 3.71
CA GLU A 226 -0.45 -17.87 4.14
C GLU A 226 -0.91 -18.98 3.19
N ASN A 227 -2.00 -18.73 2.44
CA ASN A 227 -2.57 -19.66 1.46
C ASN A 227 -2.19 -19.33 0.01
N THR A 228 -1.14 -18.53 -0.18
CA THR A 228 -0.64 -18.10 -1.50
C THR A 228 0.82 -18.51 -1.68
N PRO A 229 1.33 -18.50 -2.93
CA PRO A 229 2.76 -18.71 -3.19
C PRO A 229 3.59 -17.45 -2.93
N MET A 230 3.23 -16.64 -1.93
CA MET A 230 3.90 -15.41 -1.57
C MET A 230 4.51 -15.50 -0.17
N ASP A 231 5.69 -14.93 0.03
CA ASP A 231 6.27 -14.65 1.34
C ASP A 231 6.01 -13.19 1.72
N LEU A 232 5.57 -12.95 2.95
CA LEU A 232 5.19 -11.61 3.42
C LEU A 232 6.33 -10.97 4.22
N PHE A 233 6.60 -9.69 3.96
CA PHE A 233 7.62 -8.89 4.62
C PHE A 233 7.06 -7.52 5.02
N ARG A 234 7.60 -6.92 6.08
CA ARG A 234 7.43 -5.49 6.38
C ARG A 234 8.65 -4.74 5.89
N ALA A 235 8.44 -3.63 5.16
CA ALA A 235 9.51 -2.76 4.72
C ALA A 235 9.92 -1.79 5.84
N THR A 236 11.23 -1.52 5.95
CA THR A 236 11.76 -0.47 6.83
C THR A 236 12.15 0.76 6.01
N PRO A 237 12.28 1.95 6.62
CA PRO A 237 12.76 3.15 5.93
C PRO A 237 14.13 3.00 5.26
N SER A 238 14.95 2.07 5.74
CA SER A 238 16.25 1.75 5.13
C SER A 238 16.18 0.80 3.92
N GLY A 239 14.97 0.32 3.56
CA GLY A 239 14.78 -0.70 2.52
C GLY A 239 15.08 -2.13 2.98
N TYR A 240 15.31 -2.37 4.28
CA TYR A 240 15.44 -3.73 4.79
C TYR A 240 14.06 -4.38 4.91
N LEU A 241 13.94 -5.63 4.45
CA LEU A 241 12.71 -6.41 4.51
C LEU A 241 12.72 -7.37 5.70
N ILE A 242 11.81 -7.15 6.65
CA ILE A 242 11.64 -8.01 7.83
C ILE A 242 10.64 -9.11 7.46
N LYS A 243 11.09 -10.35 7.33
CA LYS A 243 10.21 -11.49 7.01
C LYS A 243 9.20 -11.73 8.13
N MET A 244 7.94 -11.89 7.74
CA MET A 244 6.84 -12.23 8.64
C MET A 244 6.70 -13.75 8.69
N GLU A 245 7.36 -14.39 9.68
CA GLU A 245 7.39 -15.86 9.78
C GLU A 245 6.09 -16.45 10.33
N LYS A 246 5.35 -15.67 11.12
CA LYS A 246 4.06 -16.05 11.71
C LYS A 246 3.30 -14.81 12.15
N TYR A 247 2.00 -14.91 12.19
CA TYR A 247 1.16 -13.88 12.81
C TYR A 247 1.42 -13.77 14.32
N LYS A 248 1.38 -12.54 14.82
CA LYS A 248 1.37 -12.19 16.23
C LYS A 248 0.47 -10.97 16.44
N GLU A 249 -0.17 -10.87 17.61
CA GLU A 249 -1.03 -9.72 17.93
C GLU A 249 -0.28 -8.39 17.93
N GLU A 250 1.04 -8.39 18.16
CA GLU A 250 1.88 -7.19 18.05
C GLU A 250 1.98 -6.60 16.63
N HIS A 251 1.51 -7.33 15.62
CA HIS A 251 1.42 -6.85 14.23
C HIS A 251 0.18 -5.97 13.99
N GLU A 252 -0.81 -6.00 14.89
CA GLU A 252 -2.01 -5.17 14.82
C GLU A 252 -1.69 -3.72 15.24
N GLN A 253 -0.73 -3.12 14.54
CA GLN A 253 -0.36 -1.74 14.76
C GLN A 253 -0.99 -0.88 13.65
N PHE A 254 -2.13 -0.28 13.95
CA PHE A 254 -2.86 0.60 13.02
C PHE A 254 -2.12 1.94 12.82
N CYS A 255 -0.83 1.85 12.58
CA CYS A 255 0.06 2.93 12.19
C CYS A 255 0.58 2.62 10.78
N TYR A 256 0.66 3.64 9.95
CA TYR A 256 1.17 3.54 8.58
C TYR A 256 2.39 2.62 8.50
N SER A 257 2.30 1.58 7.70
CA SER A 257 3.37 0.60 7.53
C SER A 257 3.26 -0.05 6.15
N ASN A 258 4.38 -0.12 5.45
CA ASN A 258 4.45 -0.75 4.13
C ASN A 258 4.81 -2.22 4.24
N PHE A 259 4.06 -3.05 3.55
CA PHE A 259 4.29 -4.49 3.44
C PHE A 259 4.58 -4.89 2.01
N VAL A 260 5.48 -5.84 1.86
CA VAL A 260 5.88 -6.40 0.56
C VAL A 260 5.62 -7.89 0.59
N ALA A 261 4.83 -8.39 -0.36
CA ALA A 261 4.72 -9.81 -0.60
C ALA A 261 5.55 -10.18 -1.84
N LEU A 262 6.41 -11.18 -1.71
CA LEU A 262 7.30 -11.66 -2.77
C LEU A 262 6.92 -13.07 -3.17
N ARG A 263 6.84 -13.33 -4.48
CA ARG A 263 6.61 -14.67 -5.00
C ARG A 263 7.72 -15.63 -4.56
N LYS A 264 7.34 -16.77 -4.02
CA LYS A 264 8.28 -17.85 -3.67
C LYS A 264 8.92 -18.40 -4.95
N ILE A 265 10.24 -18.50 -4.94
CA ILE A 265 11.02 -19.07 -6.04
C ILE A 265 11.07 -20.60 -5.90
#